data_58579b7d5b50e5561988e7c4b0e6e744
#
_entry.id   58579b7d5b50e5561988e7c4b0e6e744
#
_cell.length_a   1.000
_cell.length_b   1.000
_cell.length_c   1.000
_cell.angle_alpha   90.00
_cell.angle_beta   90.00
_cell.angle_gamma   90.00
#
_symmetry.space_group_name_H-M   'P 1'
#
loop_
_entity.id
_entity.type
_entity.pdbx_description
1 polymer ?
#
loop_
_entity_poly.entity_id
_entity_poly.type
_entity_poly.pdbx_seq_one_letter_code
_entity_poly.pdbx_strand_id
1 'polypeptide(L)'
;MIEAAAQLYCVPEVEYTLQTYIVEGRQVLVATIEETPHKPVYAKDETGKPLAYLRIKDENILATPIHLRVWQQSDSPRGELIRYTEREQLLLDQLEHGTLLSLNRYCRQTGLSRRAAEHLLAKFVRYDIVEPVFENHKFYFRIKDE
;
A
#
# COMPACT_ATOMS: atom_id res chain seq x y z
N MET A 1 3.60 0.05 -27.27
CA MET A 1 4.36 0.11 -25.99
C MET A 1 3.42 0.19 -24.77
N ILE A 2 2.48 1.14 -24.68
CA ILE A 2 1.50 1.24 -23.54
C ILE A 2 0.61 0.00 -23.46
N GLU A 3 0.06 -0.45 -24.58
CA GLU A 3 -0.76 -1.65 -24.65
C GLU A 3 -0.04 -2.90 -24.11
N ALA A 4 1.21 -3.11 -24.55
CA ALA A 4 2.02 -4.20 -24.02
C ALA A 4 2.28 -4.06 -22.50
N ALA A 5 2.50 -2.85 -22.01
CA ALA A 5 2.66 -2.61 -20.58
C ALA A 5 1.41 -3.00 -19.80
N ALA A 6 0.22 -2.61 -20.26
CA ALA A 6 -1.04 -2.85 -19.59
C ALA A 6 -1.46 -4.34 -19.64
N GLN A 7 -1.29 -5.01 -20.78
CA GLN A 7 -1.83 -6.35 -21.01
C GLN A 7 -0.83 -7.49 -20.71
N LEU A 8 0.47 -7.28 -21.00
CA LEU A 8 1.46 -8.35 -20.87
C LEU A 8 2.23 -8.30 -19.54
N TYR A 9 2.46 -7.09 -19.04
CA TYR A 9 3.29 -6.91 -17.84
C TYR A 9 2.48 -6.67 -16.57
N CYS A 10 1.21 -6.21 -16.67
CA CYS A 10 0.34 -6.05 -15.51
C CYS A 10 -0.52 -7.30 -15.24
N VAL A 11 -0.72 -7.61 -13.96
CA VAL A 11 -1.59 -8.71 -13.50
C VAL A 11 -2.38 -8.23 -12.27
N PRO A 12 -3.73 -8.17 -12.33
CA PRO A 12 -4.55 -8.30 -13.54
C PRO A 12 -4.22 -7.24 -14.60
N GLU A 13 -4.74 -7.43 -15.80
CA GLU A 13 -4.65 -6.42 -16.88
C GLU A 13 -5.21 -5.09 -16.43
N VAL A 14 -4.61 -4.00 -16.93
CA VAL A 14 -5.01 -2.63 -16.58
C VAL A 14 -5.76 -2.00 -17.75
N GLU A 15 -6.99 -1.57 -17.48
CA GLU A 15 -7.77 -0.78 -18.42
C GLU A 15 -7.26 0.67 -18.44
N TYR A 16 -7.19 1.25 -19.63
CA TYR A 16 -6.74 2.62 -19.81
C TYR A 16 -7.42 3.27 -21.02
N THR A 17 -7.49 4.59 -21.02
CA THR A 17 -7.90 5.38 -22.17
C THR A 17 -6.76 6.26 -22.65
N LEU A 18 -6.64 6.47 -23.96
CA LEU A 18 -5.63 7.31 -24.57
C LEU A 18 -6.27 8.52 -25.23
N GLN A 19 -5.72 9.70 -24.97
CA GLN A 19 -6.09 10.94 -25.62
C GLN A 19 -4.82 11.67 -26.09
N THR A 20 -4.92 12.28 -27.26
CA THR A 20 -3.79 13.05 -27.81
C THR A 20 -4.16 14.54 -27.83
N TYR A 21 -3.26 15.35 -27.32
CA TYR A 21 -3.36 16.81 -27.28
C TYR A 21 -2.21 17.46 -28.01
N ILE A 22 -2.42 18.68 -28.50
CA ILE A 22 -1.35 19.53 -29.01
C ILE A 22 -1.13 20.63 -27.97
N VAL A 23 0.06 20.66 -27.39
CA VAL A 23 0.46 21.65 -26.39
C VAL A 23 1.72 22.34 -26.92
N GLU A 24 1.67 23.64 -27.10
CA GLU A 24 2.80 24.44 -27.64
C GLU A 24 3.40 23.88 -28.95
N GLY A 25 2.52 23.38 -29.85
CA GLY A 25 2.93 22.80 -31.14
C GLY A 25 3.54 21.37 -31.02
N ARG A 26 3.54 20.76 -29.86
CA ARG A 26 4.00 19.39 -29.61
C ARG A 26 2.83 18.46 -29.31
N GLN A 27 2.93 17.26 -29.86
CA GLN A 27 1.94 16.21 -29.57
C GLN A 27 2.22 15.59 -28.19
N VAL A 28 1.21 15.62 -27.32
CA VAL A 28 1.24 15.02 -25.98
C VAL A 28 0.20 13.91 -25.92
N LEU A 29 0.64 12.72 -25.53
CA LEU A 29 -0.22 11.57 -25.30
C LEU A 29 -0.55 11.46 -23.80
N VAL A 30 -1.84 11.46 -23.48
CA VAL A 30 -2.33 11.29 -22.11
C VAL A 30 -2.95 9.92 -21.98
N ALA A 31 -2.42 9.11 -21.06
CA ALA A 31 -3.01 7.83 -20.67
C ALA A 31 -3.74 8.01 -19.34
N THR A 32 -5.03 7.77 -19.32
CA THR A 32 -5.85 7.79 -18.10
C THR A 32 -6.11 6.36 -17.65
N ILE A 33 -5.77 6.07 -16.41
CA ILE A 33 -5.95 4.77 -15.75
C ILE A 33 -6.86 5.01 -14.56
N GLU A 34 -8.05 4.40 -14.59
CA GLU A 34 -8.98 4.45 -13.47
C GLU A 34 -8.51 3.55 -12.32
N GLU A 35 -8.89 3.93 -11.10
CA GLU A 35 -8.58 3.12 -9.93
C GLU A 35 -9.31 1.77 -10.01
N THR A 36 -8.56 0.69 -10.06
CA THR A 36 -9.14 -0.65 -10.09
C THR A 36 -9.68 -1.08 -8.72
N PRO A 37 -10.88 -1.69 -8.65
CA PRO A 37 -11.37 -2.32 -7.43
C PRO A 37 -10.56 -3.57 -7.06
N HIS A 38 -9.88 -4.18 -8.03
CA HIS A 38 -9.10 -5.41 -7.84
C HIS A 38 -7.64 -5.09 -7.51
N LYS A 39 -7.32 -4.95 -6.25
CA LYS A 39 -5.95 -4.73 -5.76
C LYS A 39 -5.41 -5.99 -5.08
N PRO A 40 -4.09 -6.23 -5.14
CA PRO A 40 -3.08 -5.43 -5.81
C PRO A 40 -2.97 -5.71 -7.32
N VAL A 41 -2.58 -4.70 -8.09
CA VAL A 41 -2.08 -4.88 -9.45
C VAL A 41 -0.58 -5.07 -9.40
N TYR A 42 -0.10 -6.15 -9.99
CA TYR A 42 1.33 -6.45 -10.07
C TYR A 42 1.88 -6.08 -11.44
N ALA A 43 3.07 -5.48 -11.45
CA ALA A 43 3.89 -5.34 -12.64
C ALA A 43 5.01 -6.40 -12.60
N LYS A 44 5.22 -7.12 -13.70
CA LYS A 44 6.33 -8.08 -13.82
C LYS A 44 7.62 -7.32 -14.10
N ASP A 45 8.64 -7.58 -13.32
CA ASP A 45 9.99 -7.08 -13.60
C ASP A 45 10.67 -7.84 -14.75
N GLU A 46 11.92 -7.49 -15.08
CA GLU A 46 12.70 -8.13 -16.14
C GLU A 46 12.92 -9.65 -15.92
N THR A 47 12.81 -10.10 -14.68
CA THR A 47 12.92 -11.52 -14.32
C THR A 47 11.57 -12.24 -14.31
N GLY A 48 10.47 -11.52 -14.58
CA GLY A 48 9.11 -12.02 -14.51
C GLY A 48 8.52 -12.03 -13.10
N LYS A 49 9.23 -11.47 -12.12
CA LYS A 49 8.75 -11.40 -10.74
C LYS A 49 7.65 -10.35 -10.60
N PRO A 50 6.49 -10.71 -10.02
CA PRO A 50 5.40 -9.77 -9.81
C PRO A 50 5.74 -8.81 -8.64
N LEU A 51 5.70 -7.51 -8.90
CA LEU A 51 5.92 -6.44 -7.94
C LEU A 51 4.74 -5.47 -7.98
N ALA A 52 4.26 -5.06 -6.82
CA ALA A 52 3.21 -4.05 -6.72
C ALA A 52 3.79 -2.72 -6.23
N TYR A 53 3.26 -1.63 -6.73
CA TYR A 53 3.75 -0.29 -6.44
C TYR A 53 2.63 0.63 -5.95
N LEU A 54 3.04 1.62 -5.17
CA LEU A 54 2.22 2.76 -4.74
C LEU A 54 2.74 4.01 -5.44
N ARG A 55 1.85 4.89 -5.87
CA ARG A 55 2.20 6.23 -6.30
C ARG A 55 2.08 7.17 -5.10
N ILE A 56 3.20 7.69 -4.62
CA ILE A 56 3.25 8.66 -3.55
C ILE A 56 3.91 9.92 -4.10
N LYS A 57 3.13 11.01 -4.22
CA LYS A 57 3.56 12.23 -4.91
C LYS A 57 4.08 11.89 -6.32
N ASP A 58 5.36 12.12 -6.58
CA ASP A 58 5.99 11.90 -7.88
C ASP A 58 6.86 10.63 -7.94
N GLU A 59 6.77 9.77 -6.92
CA GLU A 59 7.58 8.55 -6.83
C GLU A 59 6.72 7.27 -6.91
N ASN A 60 7.25 6.25 -7.58
CA ASN A 60 6.70 4.90 -7.55
C ASN A 60 7.44 4.11 -6.47
N ILE A 61 6.73 3.80 -5.40
CA ILE A 61 7.29 3.13 -4.22
C ILE A 61 6.83 1.68 -4.19
N LEU A 62 7.76 0.77 -3.95
CA LEU A 62 7.43 -0.66 -3.84
C LEU A 62 6.50 -0.89 -2.63
N ALA A 63 5.38 -1.56 -2.87
CA ALA A 63 4.43 -1.92 -1.82
C ALA A 63 5.07 -2.87 -0.81
N THR A 64 4.91 -2.57 0.47
CA THR A 64 5.37 -3.45 1.54
C THR A 64 4.42 -4.64 1.75
N PRO A 65 4.86 -5.70 2.46
CA PRO A 65 3.98 -6.80 2.83
C PRO A 65 2.71 -6.36 3.57
N ILE A 66 2.76 -5.24 4.30
CA ILE A 66 1.59 -4.68 4.99
C ILE A 66 0.56 -4.19 3.99
N HIS A 67 0.98 -3.41 2.98
CA HIS A 67 0.08 -2.93 1.91
C HIS A 67 -0.56 -4.10 1.15
N LEU A 68 0.24 -5.12 0.79
CA LEU A 68 -0.26 -6.30 0.10
C LEU A 68 -1.33 -7.03 0.93
N ARG A 69 -1.13 -7.18 2.23
CA ARG A 69 -2.11 -7.80 3.14
C ARG A 69 -3.40 -6.99 3.23
N VAL A 70 -3.30 -5.66 3.34
CA VAL A 70 -4.47 -4.78 3.38
C VAL A 70 -5.30 -4.94 2.12
N TRP A 71 -4.66 -4.90 0.94
CA TRP A 71 -5.36 -5.05 -0.34
C TRP A 71 -5.98 -6.43 -0.52
N GLN A 72 -5.27 -7.51 -0.18
CA GLN A 72 -5.77 -8.88 -0.28
C GLN A 72 -6.98 -9.16 0.63
N GLN A 73 -7.12 -8.38 1.70
CA GLN A 73 -8.21 -8.52 2.65
C GLN A 73 -9.33 -7.48 2.47
N SER A 74 -9.22 -6.59 1.47
CA SER A 74 -10.19 -5.52 1.26
C SER A 74 -11.60 -6.04 0.99
N ASP A 75 -11.71 -7.20 0.33
CA ASP A 75 -12.99 -7.82 -0.03
C ASP A 75 -13.63 -8.64 1.12
N SER A 76 -12.91 -8.82 2.23
CA SER A 76 -13.46 -9.51 3.40
C SER A 76 -14.37 -8.56 4.20
N PRO A 77 -15.49 -9.06 4.77
CA PRO A 77 -16.37 -8.23 5.58
C PRO A 77 -15.61 -7.54 6.72
N ARG A 78 -15.83 -6.24 6.92
CA ARG A 78 -15.24 -5.47 8.03
C ARG A 78 -15.84 -5.80 9.40
N GLY A 79 -16.70 -6.81 9.48
CA GLY A 79 -17.50 -7.14 10.64
C GLY A 79 -16.86 -8.08 11.67
N GLU A 80 -15.57 -8.31 11.66
CA GLU A 80 -14.91 -9.02 12.74
C GLU A 80 -14.80 -8.14 13.98
N LEU A 81 -15.29 -8.65 15.12
CA LEU A 81 -15.03 -8.06 16.43
C LEU A 81 -13.52 -7.94 16.65
N ILE A 82 -13.03 -6.70 16.73
CA ILE A 82 -11.64 -6.45 17.11
C ILE A 82 -11.46 -6.95 18.54
N ARG A 83 -10.85 -8.11 18.71
CA ARG A 83 -10.41 -8.54 20.03
C ARG A 83 -9.15 -7.75 20.36
N TYR A 84 -9.26 -6.88 21.34
CA TYR A 84 -8.12 -6.17 21.90
C TYR A 84 -7.40 -7.13 22.87
N THR A 85 -6.32 -7.73 22.41
CA THR A 85 -5.40 -8.46 23.29
C THR A 85 -4.32 -7.48 23.76
N GLU A 86 -3.49 -7.93 24.72
CA GLU A 86 -2.33 -7.15 25.18
C GLU A 86 -1.43 -6.66 24.04
N ARG A 87 -1.35 -7.42 22.94
CA ARG A 87 -0.52 -7.05 21.77
C ARG A 87 -1.10 -5.88 20.99
N GLU A 88 -2.41 -5.87 20.80
CA GLU A 88 -3.11 -4.76 20.15
C GLU A 88 -3.01 -3.51 21.00
N GLN A 89 -3.18 -3.64 22.31
CA GLN A 89 -3.06 -2.52 23.23
C GLN A 89 -1.65 -1.92 23.23
N LEU A 90 -0.63 -2.77 23.34
CA LEU A 90 0.77 -2.32 23.24
C LEU A 90 1.08 -1.58 21.92
N LEU A 91 0.47 -1.97 20.81
CA LEU A 91 0.65 -1.23 19.55
C LEU A 91 0.06 0.17 19.63
N LEU A 92 -1.18 0.29 20.13
CA LEU A 92 -1.84 1.58 20.25
C LEU A 92 -1.11 2.49 21.24
N ASP A 93 -0.68 1.97 22.38
CA ASP A 93 0.10 2.71 23.39
C ASP A 93 1.42 3.29 22.78
N GLN A 94 2.05 2.55 21.87
CA GLN A 94 3.26 3.01 21.18
C GLN A 94 2.99 4.03 20.08
N LEU A 95 1.78 4.06 19.54
CA LEU A 95 1.34 4.98 18.51
C LEU A 95 0.69 6.25 19.07
N GLU A 96 0.45 6.29 20.39
CA GLU A 96 -0.12 7.48 21.01
C GLU A 96 0.70 8.75 20.74
N HIS A 97 -0.01 9.90 20.65
CA HIS A 97 0.55 11.25 20.56
C HIS A 97 1.38 11.58 19.32
N GLY A 98 0.93 11.14 18.14
CA GLY A 98 1.56 11.55 16.87
C GLY A 98 2.93 10.95 16.63
N THR A 99 3.29 9.91 17.38
CA THR A 99 4.56 9.21 17.24
C THR A 99 4.60 8.40 15.95
N LEU A 100 5.61 8.63 15.13
CA LEU A 100 5.88 7.78 13.96
C LEU A 100 6.61 6.50 14.41
N LEU A 101 5.98 5.36 14.17
CA LEU A 101 6.50 4.04 14.52
C LEU A 101 6.96 3.28 13.28
N SER A 102 8.22 2.91 13.18
CA SER A 102 8.70 2.02 12.13
C SER A 102 8.47 0.56 12.50
N LEU A 103 8.24 -0.30 11.50
CA LEU A 103 8.08 -1.75 11.71
C LEU A 103 9.26 -2.35 12.50
N ASN A 104 10.49 -1.95 12.20
CA ASN A 104 11.67 -2.46 12.90
C ASN A 104 11.72 -2.03 14.36
N ARG A 105 11.30 -0.79 14.67
CA ARG A 105 11.20 -0.31 16.07
C ARG A 105 10.14 -1.09 16.82
N TYR A 106 8.99 -1.28 16.20
CA TYR A 106 7.88 -2.07 16.76
C TYR A 106 8.30 -3.50 17.10
N CYS A 107 8.93 -4.21 16.16
CA CYS A 107 9.44 -5.56 16.40
C CYS A 107 10.43 -5.62 17.58
N ARG A 108 11.35 -4.64 17.69
CA ARG A 108 12.33 -4.61 18.78
C ARG A 108 11.71 -4.35 20.14
N GLN A 109 10.73 -3.48 20.21
CA GLN A 109 10.07 -3.10 21.47
C GLN A 109 9.14 -4.19 22.00
N THR A 110 8.48 -4.94 21.10
CA THR A 110 7.50 -5.96 21.47
C THR A 110 8.04 -7.39 21.48
N GLY A 111 9.22 -7.61 20.88
CA GLY A 111 9.75 -8.97 20.69
C GLY A 111 8.95 -9.79 19.66
N LEU A 112 8.01 -9.18 18.94
CA LEU A 112 7.23 -9.87 17.91
C LEU A 112 8.10 -10.20 16.68
N SER A 113 7.81 -11.36 16.08
CA SER A 113 8.36 -11.66 14.78
C SER A 113 7.89 -10.64 13.75
N ARG A 114 8.71 -10.35 12.73
CA ARG A 114 8.36 -9.43 11.65
C ARG A 114 7.00 -9.76 11.03
N ARG A 115 6.74 -11.04 10.76
CA ARG A 115 5.48 -11.50 10.18
C ARG A 115 4.26 -11.22 11.07
N ALA A 116 4.40 -11.41 12.38
CA ALA A 116 3.34 -11.11 13.35
C ALA A 116 3.08 -9.60 13.45
N ALA A 117 4.13 -8.80 13.48
CA ALA A 117 4.04 -7.34 13.49
C ALA A 117 3.39 -6.79 12.20
N GLU A 118 3.77 -7.31 11.03
CA GLU A 118 3.15 -6.96 9.74
C GLU A 118 1.66 -7.31 9.71
N HIS A 119 1.27 -8.46 10.25
CA HIS A 119 -0.13 -8.88 10.30
C HIS A 119 -0.95 -7.95 11.19
N LEU A 120 -0.41 -7.59 12.35
CA LEU A 120 -1.09 -6.71 13.30
C LEU A 120 -1.23 -5.29 12.74
N LEU A 121 -0.18 -4.72 12.18
CA LEU A 121 -0.23 -3.41 11.53
C LEU A 121 -1.21 -3.39 10.35
N ALA A 122 -1.20 -4.42 9.50
CA ALA A 122 -2.15 -4.54 8.40
C ALA A 122 -3.61 -4.58 8.88
N LYS A 123 -3.88 -5.27 9.98
CA LYS A 123 -5.19 -5.30 10.63
C LYS A 123 -5.65 -3.90 11.01
N PHE A 124 -4.82 -3.12 11.70
CA PHE A 124 -5.17 -1.77 12.14
C PHE A 124 -5.28 -0.76 10.98
N VAL A 125 -4.45 -0.90 9.94
CA VAL A 125 -4.57 -0.10 8.72
C VAL A 125 -5.89 -0.40 7.99
N ARG A 126 -6.28 -1.67 7.92
CA ARG A 126 -7.55 -2.08 7.30
C ARG A 126 -8.78 -1.52 8.04
N TYR A 127 -8.71 -1.42 9.35
CA TYR A 127 -9.77 -0.84 10.18
C TYR A 127 -9.73 0.69 10.25
N ASP A 128 -8.82 1.31 9.49
CA ASP A 128 -8.69 2.76 9.39
C ASP A 128 -8.31 3.45 10.71
N ILE A 129 -7.71 2.68 11.65
CA ILE A 129 -7.21 3.16 12.94
C ILE A 129 -5.78 3.67 12.82
N VAL A 130 -4.98 3.01 11.99
CA VAL A 130 -3.58 3.32 11.75
C VAL A 130 -3.39 3.62 10.28
N GLU A 131 -2.57 4.62 9.96
CA GLU A 131 -2.20 4.94 8.60
C GLU A 131 -0.70 4.79 8.36
N PRO A 132 -0.30 4.29 7.17
CA PRO A 132 1.09 4.29 6.75
C PRO A 132 1.49 5.69 6.27
N VAL A 133 2.62 6.19 6.74
CA VAL A 133 3.24 7.46 6.34
C VAL A 133 4.58 7.18 5.69
N PHE A 134 4.81 7.73 4.50
CA PHE A 134 6.08 7.59 3.80
C PHE A 134 6.93 8.84 3.96
N GLU A 135 8.03 8.71 4.70
CA GLU A 135 8.98 9.79 4.95
C GLU A 135 10.42 9.27 4.87
N ASN A 136 11.32 10.08 4.33
CA ASN A 136 12.75 9.74 4.23
C ASN A 136 12.99 8.35 3.61
N HIS A 137 12.27 8.03 2.53
CA HIS A 137 12.32 6.74 1.81
C HIS A 137 11.99 5.50 2.66
N LYS A 138 11.19 5.69 3.72
CA LYS A 138 10.75 4.61 4.62
C LYS A 138 9.27 4.77 4.99
N PHE A 139 8.62 3.64 5.26
CA PHE A 139 7.28 3.63 5.83
C PHE A 139 7.34 3.65 7.34
N TYR A 140 6.55 4.55 7.90
CA TYR A 140 6.20 4.65 9.31
C TYR A 140 4.69 4.47 9.45
N PHE A 141 4.24 4.28 10.68
CA PHE A 141 2.84 4.12 11.03
C PHE A 141 2.50 5.10 12.15
N ARG A 142 1.31 5.66 12.08
CA ARG A 142 0.74 6.51 13.14
C ARG A 142 -0.75 6.25 13.27
N ILE A 143 -1.34 6.67 14.39
CA ILE A 143 -2.80 6.72 14.52
C ILE A 143 -3.32 7.70 13.48
N LYS A 144 -4.40 7.33 12.82
CA LYS A 144 -5.06 8.19 11.87
C LYS A 144 -5.84 9.26 12.64
N ASP A 145 -5.53 10.52 12.37
CA ASP A 145 -6.32 11.63 12.89
C ASP A 145 -7.70 11.65 12.23
N GLU A 146 -8.76 12.00 13.01
CA GLU A 146 -10.13 12.12 12.52
C GLU A 146 -10.29 13.24 11.49
#